data_bb63ab981e478b3bf7d8e0d3a3867f61
#
_entry.id   bb63ab981e478b3bf7d8e0d3a3867f61
#
_cell.length_a   1.000
_cell.length_b   1.000
_cell.length_c   1.000
_cell.angle_alpha   90.00
_cell.angle_beta   90.00
_cell.angle_gamma   90.00
#
_symmetry.space_group_name_H-M   'P 1'
#
loop_
_entity.id
_entity.type
_entity.pdbx_description
1 polymer ?
#
loop_
_entity_poly.entity_id
_entity_poly.type
_entity_poly.pdbx_seq_one_letter_code
_entity_poly.pdbx_strand_id
1 'polypeptide(L)'
;MAKPNPLLRNFCIIAHIDHGKSTLADRLIERTGQVSKRDMEEQLLDSMDIERERGITIKLTPVRMYYTAKDGKEYEFNLIDPPGHVDFTYEVSRSLAACEGAILVVDATQGVEAQTLANVYLAIENNLEILPVVNKIDLPSARVDEAKKEIEEVIGLDASYAPCVSAKEGLNIDDLLEAIVKYFPPPDGDTDKPLKALIFDSYYDNYKGVILFVRLKDGRVKVGDKIKTFLSDTVYDVTEVGAFAPNLLPKAELAAGEVGYIAASIKSIQDVAVGDTVTFALNPAAEPLPGYKKVQPVVFCGIYPLDGSRFNDLKDAIMKLQLNDASLIFEPDTSVALGFGFRCGFLGLLHMEIIQERIEREFNLEIITTAPSVSYLVHKTDGTEFFVDNPSHLPEPSDIEYMEEPIVKADIYTPPDYMGPVMDLCKEKRGVFKNMTYLDERRVKLEYTLPLNEIVYDFFDGLKSRTKGYASFDYEIAGYERSRLVKLDILLNGEVCDALSTIVFEDRAYERGRTLCENLKEAIPRQLFEVPVQAAIGGKIIARETVKAVRKDVLAKCYGGDITRKRKLLEKQKEGKKRMRQVGSVQVPSEVFMEILKTNKD
;
A
#
# COMPACT_ATOMS: atom_id res chain seq x y z
N MET A 1 -40.20 16.59 -5.50
CA MET A 1 -38.82 16.07 -5.42
C MET A 1 -37.91 17.09 -6.04
N ALA A 2 -37.11 17.77 -5.23
CA ALA A 2 -36.11 18.71 -5.74
C ALA A 2 -34.87 17.90 -6.15
N LYS A 3 -34.61 17.83 -7.45
CA LYS A 3 -33.47 17.07 -8.01
C LYS A 3 -32.15 17.81 -7.76
N PRO A 4 -31.04 17.07 -7.69
CA PRO A 4 -29.69 17.65 -7.72
C PRO A 4 -29.45 18.53 -8.96
N ASN A 5 -28.38 19.32 -8.93
CA ASN A 5 -28.01 20.16 -10.06
C ASN A 5 -27.72 19.28 -11.30
N PRO A 6 -28.47 19.43 -12.42
CA PRO A 6 -28.27 18.61 -13.63
C PRO A 6 -26.94 18.91 -14.36
N LEU A 7 -26.26 20.01 -14.02
CA LEU A 7 -24.99 20.41 -14.59
C LEU A 7 -23.80 19.93 -13.77
N LEU A 8 -24.02 19.09 -12.74
CA LEU A 8 -23.01 18.51 -11.91
C LEU A 8 -22.50 17.18 -12.51
N ARG A 9 -21.20 16.94 -12.46
CA ARG A 9 -20.54 15.68 -12.87
C ARG A 9 -19.53 15.28 -11.81
N ASN A 10 -19.73 14.12 -11.19
CA ASN A 10 -18.76 13.52 -10.27
C ASN A 10 -18.09 12.35 -10.97
N PHE A 11 -16.79 12.38 -11.09
CA PHE A 11 -16.05 11.34 -11.78
C PHE A 11 -14.65 11.17 -11.21
N CYS A 12 -14.06 10.00 -11.47
CA CYS A 12 -12.68 9.68 -11.12
C CYS A 12 -11.89 9.33 -12.37
N ILE A 13 -10.56 9.25 -12.21
CA ILE A 13 -9.64 8.77 -13.25
C ILE A 13 -9.05 7.45 -12.79
N ILE A 14 -9.26 6.39 -13.56
CA ILE A 14 -8.67 5.06 -13.35
C ILE A 14 -7.67 4.76 -14.45
N ALA A 15 -6.51 4.25 -14.09
CA ALA A 15 -5.45 3.97 -15.03
C ALA A 15 -4.49 2.92 -14.46
N HIS A 16 -3.72 2.28 -15.33
CA HIS A 16 -2.52 1.58 -14.92
C HIS A 16 -1.41 2.58 -14.52
N ILE A 17 -0.42 2.12 -13.76
CA ILE A 17 0.76 2.91 -13.41
C ILE A 17 1.42 3.40 -14.70
N ASP A 18 1.92 4.63 -14.72
CA ASP A 18 2.57 5.29 -15.85
C ASP A 18 1.72 5.53 -17.11
N HIS A 19 0.41 5.24 -17.11
CA HIS A 19 -0.49 5.60 -18.22
C HIS A 19 -0.81 7.09 -18.31
N GLY A 20 -0.37 7.88 -17.32
CA GLY A 20 -0.47 9.34 -17.32
C GLY A 20 -1.71 9.89 -16.61
N LYS A 21 -2.19 9.19 -15.57
CA LYS A 21 -3.33 9.58 -14.72
C LYS A 21 -3.15 11.00 -14.14
N SER A 22 -2.11 11.23 -13.35
CA SER A 22 -1.86 12.52 -12.68
C SER A 22 -1.61 13.64 -13.68
N THR A 23 -0.88 13.36 -14.77
CA THR A 23 -0.68 14.34 -15.86
C THR A 23 -1.99 14.73 -16.53
N LEU A 24 -2.94 13.78 -16.71
CA LEU A 24 -4.24 14.08 -17.28
C LEU A 24 -5.10 14.92 -16.31
N ALA A 25 -5.07 14.61 -15.02
CA ALA A 25 -5.73 15.39 -13.98
C ALA A 25 -5.23 16.85 -13.98
N ASP A 26 -3.91 17.06 -14.04
CA ASP A 26 -3.31 18.38 -14.15
C ASP A 26 -3.83 19.17 -15.37
N ARG A 27 -3.94 18.51 -16.54
CA ARG A 27 -4.45 19.17 -17.76
C ARG A 27 -5.92 19.54 -17.66
N LEU A 28 -6.74 18.71 -17.00
CA LEU A 28 -8.15 19.06 -16.75
C LEU A 28 -8.26 20.28 -15.83
N ILE A 29 -7.46 20.36 -14.77
CA ILE A 29 -7.42 21.49 -13.84
C ILE A 29 -6.91 22.77 -14.54
N GLU A 30 -5.83 22.67 -15.31
CA GLU A 30 -5.29 23.78 -16.09
C GLU A 30 -6.32 24.33 -17.09
N ARG A 31 -6.98 23.42 -17.84
CA ARG A 31 -7.91 23.82 -18.89
C ARG A 31 -9.20 24.45 -18.37
N THR A 32 -9.63 24.02 -17.18
CA THR A 32 -10.79 24.61 -16.50
C THR A 32 -10.47 25.92 -15.75
N GLY A 33 -9.20 26.32 -15.69
CA GLY A 33 -8.77 27.61 -15.15
C GLY A 33 -8.89 27.77 -13.64
N GLN A 34 -8.98 26.65 -12.89
CA GLN A 34 -9.07 26.69 -11.42
C GLN A 34 -7.77 27.15 -10.76
N VAL A 35 -6.65 26.89 -11.39
CA VAL A 35 -5.32 27.30 -10.94
C VAL A 35 -4.68 28.19 -11.98
N SER A 36 -4.06 29.31 -11.55
CA SER A 36 -3.40 30.19 -12.48
C SER A 36 -2.18 29.46 -13.11
N LYS A 37 -1.84 29.79 -14.37
CA LYS A 37 -0.66 29.21 -15.04
C LYS A 37 0.66 29.43 -14.29
N ARG A 38 0.71 30.37 -13.35
CA ARG A 38 1.92 30.65 -12.54
C ARG A 38 2.00 29.73 -11.32
N ASP A 39 0.87 29.26 -10.85
CA ASP A 39 0.74 28.43 -9.65
C ASP A 39 0.57 26.93 -10.01
N MET A 40 0.54 26.60 -11.33
CA MET A 40 0.54 25.23 -11.81
C MET A 40 1.92 24.61 -11.58
N GLU A 41 1.95 23.58 -10.76
CA GLU A 41 3.08 22.65 -10.58
C GLU A 41 2.76 21.33 -11.26
N GLU A 42 3.78 20.57 -11.64
CA GLU A 42 3.58 19.20 -12.11
C GLU A 42 3.07 18.34 -10.95
N GLN A 43 2.08 17.47 -11.24
CA GLN A 43 1.43 16.61 -10.24
C GLN A 43 0.82 17.44 -9.08
N LEU A 44 0.00 18.43 -9.44
CA LEU A 44 -0.60 19.38 -8.50
C LEU A 44 -1.45 18.69 -7.41
N LEU A 45 -2.12 17.59 -7.75
CA LEU A 45 -2.94 16.82 -6.81
C LEU A 45 -2.11 15.91 -5.90
N ASP A 46 -0.89 15.55 -6.30
CA ASP A 46 0.05 14.77 -5.51
C ASP A 46 0.72 15.69 -4.47
N SER A 47 0.08 15.80 -3.30
CA SER A 47 0.43 16.79 -2.28
C SER A 47 1.65 16.41 -1.42
N MET A 48 2.04 15.13 -1.44
CA MET A 48 3.18 14.62 -0.68
C MET A 48 4.44 14.57 -1.54
N ASP A 49 5.60 14.92 -0.96
CA ASP A 49 6.88 14.79 -1.65
C ASP A 49 7.14 13.34 -2.12
N ILE A 50 6.72 12.36 -1.32
CA ILE A 50 6.83 10.92 -1.64
C ILE A 50 6.04 10.56 -2.90
N GLU A 51 4.85 11.12 -3.11
CA GLU A 51 4.03 10.92 -4.32
C GLU A 51 4.77 11.40 -5.56
N ARG A 52 5.32 12.62 -5.49
CA ARG A 52 6.07 13.24 -6.60
C ARG A 52 7.37 12.51 -6.91
N GLU A 53 8.12 12.09 -5.88
CA GLU A 53 9.38 11.35 -6.04
C GLU A 53 9.18 9.97 -6.67
N ARG A 54 8.10 9.27 -6.26
CA ARG A 54 7.79 7.92 -6.74
C ARG A 54 6.92 7.91 -8.02
N GLY A 55 6.34 9.06 -8.39
CA GLY A 55 5.44 9.20 -9.55
C GLY A 55 4.12 8.44 -9.39
N ILE A 56 3.65 8.25 -8.15
CA ILE A 56 2.41 7.53 -7.84
C ILE A 56 1.53 8.36 -6.89
N THR A 57 0.23 8.39 -7.14
CA THR A 57 -0.74 8.93 -6.21
C THR A 57 -0.92 7.95 -5.05
N ILE A 58 -0.78 8.41 -3.82
CA ILE A 58 -0.93 7.63 -2.58
C ILE A 58 -2.26 7.96 -1.94
N LYS A 59 -2.59 9.26 -1.82
CA LYS A 59 -3.79 9.72 -1.16
C LYS A 59 -4.81 10.24 -2.16
N LEU A 60 -6.05 9.84 -1.94
CA LEU A 60 -7.20 10.34 -2.68
C LEU A 60 -7.32 11.87 -2.51
N THR A 61 -7.41 12.60 -3.64
CA THR A 61 -7.55 14.04 -3.62
C THR A 61 -8.72 14.48 -4.50
N PRO A 62 -9.81 15.03 -3.91
CA PRO A 62 -10.92 15.59 -4.67
C PRO A 62 -10.62 17.03 -5.09
N VAL A 63 -11.08 17.41 -6.28
CA VAL A 63 -11.01 18.79 -6.77
C VAL A 63 -12.28 19.17 -7.53
N ARG A 64 -12.80 20.36 -7.26
CA ARG A 64 -13.91 20.96 -7.97
C ARG A 64 -13.42 21.87 -9.08
N MET A 65 -14.03 21.77 -10.25
CA MET A 65 -13.72 22.57 -11.45
C MET A 65 -14.99 23.09 -12.09
N TYR A 66 -14.90 24.19 -12.84
CA TYR A 66 -15.99 24.73 -13.63
C TYR A 66 -15.62 24.73 -15.10
N TYR A 67 -16.49 24.23 -15.95
CA TYR A 67 -16.29 24.16 -17.39
C TYR A 67 -17.47 24.72 -18.15
N THR A 68 -17.23 25.72 -19.02
CA THR A 68 -18.23 26.22 -19.95
C THR A 68 -18.20 25.38 -21.23
N ALA A 69 -19.20 24.52 -21.39
CA ALA A 69 -19.28 23.61 -22.52
C ALA A 69 -19.74 24.29 -23.82
N LYS A 70 -19.62 23.59 -24.95
CA LYS A 70 -20.05 24.09 -26.27
C LYS A 70 -21.56 24.40 -26.34
N ASP A 71 -22.38 23.84 -25.43
CA ASP A 71 -23.81 24.16 -25.31
C ASP A 71 -24.07 25.52 -24.61
N GLY A 72 -23.03 26.22 -24.17
CA GLY A 72 -23.08 27.51 -23.49
C GLY A 72 -23.42 27.46 -22.01
N LYS A 73 -23.55 26.26 -21.42
CA LYS A 73 -23.79 26.10 -19.99
C LYS A 73 -22.49 25.89 -19.22
N GLU A 74 -22.49 26.36 -17.98
CA GLU A 74 -21.38 26.11 -17.05
C GLU A 74 -21.66 24.85 -16.24
N TYR A 75 -20.81 23.84 -16.42
CA TYR A 75 -20.85 22.58 -15.69
C TYR A 75 -19.92 22.63 -14.49
N GLU A 76 -20.36 22.03 -13.39
CA GLU A 76 -19.55 21.81 -12.20
C GLU A 76 -19.02 20.39 -12.23
N PHE A 77 -17.71 20.23 -12.25
CA PHE A 77 -17.00 18.96 -12.25
C PHE A 77 -16.37 18.71 -10.89
N ASN A 78 -16.64 17.57 -10.29
CA ASN A 78 -15.92 17.07 -9.13
C ASN A 78 -15.09 15.87 -9.57
N LEU A 79 -13.79 16.09 -9.75
CA LEU A 79 -12.81 15.05 -9.99
C LEU A 79 -12.35 14.48 -8.64
N ILE A 80 -12.38 13.17 -8.50
CA ILE A 80 -11.78 12.45 -7.39
C ILE A 80 -10.62 11.64 -7.96
N ASP A 81 -9.38 11.97 -7.57
CA ASP A 81 -8.18 11.29 -8.07
C ASP A 81 -7.74 10.18 -7.12
N PRO A 82 -8.04 8.89 -7.41
CA PRO A 82 -7.62 7.77 -6.57
C PRO A 82 -6.19 7.32 -6.87
N PRO A 83 -5.54 6.58 -5.96
CA PRO A 83 -4.30 5.87 -6.25
C PRO A 83 -4.46 4.90 -7.44
N GLY A 84 -3.35 4.62 -8.14
CA GLY A 84 -3.36 3.69 -9.28
C GLY A 84 -2.77 2.30 -8.97
N HIS A 85 -2.20 2.07 -7.79
CA HIS A 85 -1.50 0.84 -7.43
C HIS A 85 -2.41 -0.19 -6.77
N VAL A 86 -2.14 -1.49 -6.98
CA VAL A 86 -2.92 -2.62 -6.44
C VAL A 86 -3.06 -2.58 -4.91
N ASP A 87 -2.02 -2.19 -4.19
CA ASP A 87 -2.05 -2.09 -2.72
C ASP A 87 -3.12 -1.10 -2.22
N PHE A 88 -3.54 -0.15 -3.06
CA PHE A 88 -4.54 0.87 -2.75
C PHE A 88 -5.92 0.62 -3.37
N THR A 89 -6.22 -0.62 -3.74
CA THR A 89 -7.54 -1.00 -4.32
C THR A 89 -8.71 -0.56 -3.44
N TYR A 90 -8.51 -0.49 -2.12
CA TYR A 90 -9.51 -0.01 -1.17
C TYR A 90 -9.81 1.49 -1.36
N GLU A 91 -8.79 2.33 -1.54
CA GLU A 91 -8.92 3.76 -1.84
C GLU A 91 -9.62 3.97 -3.20
N VAL A 92 -9.27 3.15 -4.18
CA VAL A 92 -9.94 3.15 -5.50
C VAL A 92 -11.43 2.85 -5.34
N SER A 93 -11.80 1.78 -4.65
CA SER A 93 -13.20 1.41 -4.42
C SER A 93 -14.01 2.51 -3.73
N ARG A 94 -13.41 3.22 -2.77
CA ARG A 94 -14.04 4.36 -2.07
C ARG A 94 -14.30 5.54 -3.01
N SER A 95 -13.34 5.85 -3.85
CA SER A 95 -13.46 6.92 -4.86
C SER A 95 -14.57 6.63 -5.84
N LEU A 96 -14.62 5.40 -6.35
CA LEU A 96 -15.63 4.95 -7.30
C LEU A 96 -17.03 5.09 -6.73
N ALA A 97 -17.27 4.70 -5.48
CA ALA A 97 -18.60 4.81 -4.85
C ALA A 97 -19.09 6.27 -4.65
N ALA A 98 -18.19 7.24 -4.71
CA ALA A 98 -18.52 8.66 -4.64
C ALA A 98 -18.83 9.30 -6.01
N CYS A 99 -18.64 8.57 -7.11
CA CYS A 99 -18.75 9.04 -8.49
C CYS A 99 -19.96 8.45 -9.23
N GLU A 100 -20.31 9.06 -10.36
CA GLU A 100 -21.23 8.56 -11.36
C GLU A 100 -20.49 8.14 -12.67
N GLY A 101 -19.27 8.62 -12.88
CA GLY A 101 -18.45 8.30 -14.05
C GLY A 101 -17.01 7.96 -13.70
N ALA A 102 -16.35 7.21 -14.57
CA ALA A 102 -14.93 6.90 -14.50
C ALA A 102 -14.25 7.10 -15.86
N ILE A 103 -13.19 7.90 -15.90
CA ILE A 103 -12.33 8.03 -17.07
C ILE A 103 -11.33 6.88 -17.02
N LEU A 104 -11.36 6.00 -18.00
CA LEU A 104 -10.39 4.90 -18.14
C LEU A 104 -9.26 5.33 -19.07
N VAL A 105 -8.09 5.59 -18.53
CA VAL A 105 -6.91 6.02 -19.31
C VAL A 105 -6.10 4.81 -19.76
N VAL A 106 -5.93 4.67 -21.05
CA VAL A 106 -5.11 3.63 -21.69
C VAL A 106 -3.99 4.27 -22.50
N ASP A 107 -2.75 3.84 -22.25
CA ASP A 107 -1.58 4.29 -23.01
C ASP A 107 -1.60 3.72 -24.44
N ALA A 108 -1.52 4.58 -25.46
CA ALA A 108 -1.50 4.19 -26.86
C ALA A 108 -0.29 3.30 -27.25
N THR A 109 0.75 3.22 -26.41
CA THR A 109 1.96 2.42 -26.67
C THR A 109 1.93 1.07 -25.96
N GLN A 110 1.27 0.99 -24.80
CA GLN A 110 1.24 -0.21 -23.95
C GLN A 110 -0.10 -0.97 -24.06
N GLY A 111 -1.21 -0.26 -24.30
CA GLY A 111 -2.55 -0.85 -24.39
C GLY A 111 -3.16 -1.21 -23.02
N VAL A 112 -3.96 -2.27 -22.98
CA VAL A 112 -4.67 -2.72 -21.76
C VAL A 112 -3.75 -3.56 -20.88
N GLU A 113 -3.57 -3.18 -19.62
CA GLU A 113 -2.72 -3.85 -18.62
C GLU A 113 -3.55 -4.47 -17.48
N ALA A 114 -2.92 -5.26 -16.59
CA ALA A 114 -3.61 -5.99 -15.52
C ALA A 114 -4.48 -5.09 -14.63
N GLN A 115 -3.91 -3.99 -14.12
CA GLN A 115 -4.64 -3.05 -13.27
C GLN A 115 -5.77 -2.32 -13.99
N THR A 116 -5.67 -2.17 -15.32
CA THR A 116 -6.75 -1.60 -16.15
C THR A 116 -8.01 -2.43 -15.99
N LEU A 117 -7.90 -3.76 -16.11
CA LEU A 117 -9.02 -4.68 -15.98
C LEU A 117 -9.59 -4.69 -14.55
N ALA A 118 -8.73 -4.80 -13.54
CA ALA A 118 -9.16 -4.79 -12.14
C ALA A 118 -9.95 -3.52 -11.80
N ASN A 119 -9.47 -2.35 -12.21
CA ASN A 119 -10.14 -1.08 -11.99
C ASN A 119 -11.47 -0.96 -12.75
N VAL A 120 -11.55 -1.51 -13.96
CA VAL A 120 -12.80 -1.55 -14.74
C VAL A 120 -13.85 -2.40 -14.05
N TYR A 121 -13.49 -3.59 -13.55
CA TYR A 121 -14.45 -4.43 -12.81
C TYR A 121 -14.97 -3.72 -11.56
N LEU A 122 -14.11 -3.04 -10.81
CA LEU A 122 -14.53 -2.23 -9.67
C LEU A 122 -15.48 -1.09 -10.07
N ALA A 123 -15.25 -0.44 -11.22
CA ALA A 123 -16.13 0.60 -11.74
C ALA A 123 -17.50 0.03 -12.14
N ILE A 124 -17.53 -1.15 -12.77
CA ILE A 124 -18.77 -1.85 -13.13
C ILE A 124 -19.55 -2.28 -11.88
N GLU A 125 -18.89 -2.82 -10.87
CA GLU A 125 -19.52 -3.18 -9.58
C GLU A 125 -20.18 -1.99 -8.89
N ASN A 126 -19.61 -0.79 -9.07
CA ASN A 126 -20.17 0.47 -8.56
C ASN A 126 -21.19 1.13 -9.53
N ASN A 127 -21.56 0.47 -10.64
CA ASN A 127 -22.50 0.97 -11.65
C ASN A 127 -22.09 2.32 -12.27
N LEU A 128 -20.78 2.55 -12.49
CA LEU A 128 -20.30 3.77 -13.10
C LEU A 128 -20.37 3.72 -14.63
N GLU A 129 -20.62 4.88 -15.24
CA GLU A 129 -20.42 5.07 -16.68
C GLU A 129 -18.91 5.19 -16.95
N ILE A 130 -18.35 4.31 -17.80
CA ILE A 130 -16.92 4.28 -18.07
C ILE A 130 -16.65 4.94 -19.43
N LEU A 131 -15.84 5.99 -19.41
CA LEU A 131 -15.37 6.70 -20.62
C LEU A 131 -13.93 6.27 -20.92
N PRO A 132 -13.70 5.43 -21.94
CA PRO A 132 -12.33 5.10 -22.34
C PRO A 132 -11.66 6.31 -22.98
N VAL A 133 -10.36 6.49 -22.68
CA VAL A 133 -9.51 7.56 -23.22
C VAL A 133 -8.16 6.97 -23.62
N VAL A 134 -7.72 7.21 -24.85
CA VAL A 134 -6.42 6.78 -25.34
C VAL A 134 -5.43 7.93 -25.18
N ASN A 135 -4.43 7.75 -24.31
CA ASN A 135 -3.43 8.77 -23.98
C ASN A 135 -2.08 8.51 -24.66
N LYS A 136 -1.19 9.49 -24.62
CA LYS A 136 0.17 9.48 -25.18
C LYS A 136 0.22 9.32 -26.70
N ILE A 137 -0.74 9.91 -27.40
CA ILE A 137 -0.78 9.89 -28.89
C ILE A 137 0.35 10.67 -29.55
N ASP A 138 1.09 11.46 -28.79
CA ASP A 138 2.27 12.23 -29.21
C ASP A 138 3.51 11.35 -29.43
N LEU A 139 3.55 10.16 -28.86
CA LEU A 139 4.70 9.28 -28.95
C LEU A 139 4.79 8.62 -30.34
N PRO A 140 6.00 8.51 -30.94
CA PRO A 140 6.17 7.86 -32.25
C PRO A 140 5.75 6.37 -32.28
N SER A 141 5.74 5.73 -31.12
CA SER A 141 5.31 4.33 -30.95
C SER A 141 3.82 4.17 -30.66
N ALA A 142 3.05 5.27 -30.62
CA ALA A 142 1.62 5.23 -30.34
C ALA A 142 0.83 4.47 -31.42
N ARG A 143 -0.06 3.58 -30.98
CA ARG A 143 -0.90 2.71 -31.83
C ARG A 143 -2.36 2.85 -31.40
N VAL A 144 -2.94 3.99 -31.73
CA VAL A 144 -4.29 4.39 -31.28
C VAL A 144 -5.35 3.36 -31.68
N ASP A 145 -5.35 2.90 -32.92
CA ASP A 145 -6.36 1.96 -33.43
C ASP A 145 -6.22 0.58 -32.77
N GLU A 146 -4.99 0.12 -32.50
CA GLU A 146 -4.73 -1.13 -31.78
C GLU A 146 -5.22 -1.01 -30.33
N ALA A 147 -4.90 0.09 -29.65
CA ALA A 147 -5.34 0.32 -28.26
C ALA A 147 -6.87 0.38 -28.14
N LYS A 148 -7.57 1.02 -29.09
CA LYS A 148 -9.04 1.01 -29.15
C LYS A 148 -9.60 -0.40 -29.34
N LYS A 149 -9.02 -1.16 -30.23
CA LYS A 149 -9.41 -2.56 -30.50
C LYS A 149 -9.22 -3.43 -29.26
N GLU A 150 -8.11 -3.26 -28.52
CA GLU A 150 -7.89 -3.97 -27.26
C GLU A 150 -8.93 -3.61 -26.20
N ILE A 151 -9.31 -2.35 -26.08
CA ILE A 151 -10.39 -1.93 -25.16
C ILE A 151 -11.71 -2.65 -25.52
N GLU A 152 -12.01 -2.77 -26.80
CA GLU A 152 -13.23 -3.46 -27.27
C GLU A 152 -13.17 -4.98 -27.08
N GLU A 153 -12.04 -5.61 -27.42
CA GLU A 153 -11.91 -7.08 -27.40
C GLU A 153 -11.63 -7.63 -25.98
N VAL A 154 -10.82 -6.94 -25.19
CA VAL A 154 -10.38 -7.43 -23.85
C VAL A 154 -11.31 -6.95 -22.75
N ILE A 155 -11.77 -5.70 -22.81
CA ILE A 155 -12.63 -5.11 -21.77
C ILE A 155 -14.10 -5.23 -22.14
N GLY A 156 -14.43 -5.17 -23.43
CA GLY A 156 -15.82 -5.19 -23.92
C GLY A 156 -16.50 -3.82 -23.93
N LEU A 157 -15.75 -2.72 -23.83
CA LEU A 157 -16.26 -1.35 -23.90
C LEU A 157 -16.17 -0.83 -25.34
N ASP A 158 -17.19 -0.13 -25.81
CA ASP A 158 -17.13 0.58 -27.09
C ASP A 158 -16.10 1.71 -27.05
N ALA A 159 -15.00 1.58 -27.78
CA ALA A 159 -13.93 2.57 -27.85
C ALA A 159 -14.02 3.45 -29.13
N SER A 160 -15.05 3.29 -29.95
CA SER A 160 -15.22 4.06 -31.20
C SER A 160 -15.25 5.57 -30.94
N TYR A 161 -15.87 5.99 -29.84
CA TYR A 161 -16.01 7.38 -29.42
C TYR A 161 -14.94 7.85 -28.43
N ALA A 162 -13.98 6.99 -28.07
CA ALA A 162 -12.94 7.31 -27.09
C ALA A 162 -12.09 8.51 -27.54
N PRO A 163 -12.00 9.59 -26.74
CA PRO A 163 -11.09 10.69 -27.00
C PRO A 163 -9.65 10.18 -27.05
N CYS A 164 -8.87 10.68 -28.02
CA CYS A 164 -7.47 10.38 -28.17
C CYS A 164 -6.67 11.62 -27.82
N VAL A 165 -5.93 11.58 -26.71
CA VAL A 165 -5.32 12.77 -26.09
C VAL A 165 -3.80 12.60 -25.91
N SER A 166 -3.10 13.71 -25.80
CA SER A 166 -1.79 13.76 -25.16
C SER A 166 -1.90 14.64 -23.93
N ALA A 167 -1.90 14.03 -22.76
CA ALA A 167 -1.88 14.76 -21.50
C ALA A 167 -0.60 15.60 -21.38
N LYS A 168 0.54 15.09 -21.83
CA LYS A 168 1.81 15.81 -21.81
C LYS A 168 1.80 17.08 -22.64
N GLU A 169 1.35 17.00 -23.89
CA GLU A 169 1.33 18.12 -24.83
C GLU A 169 0.02 18.95 -24.77
N GLY A 170 -0.96 18.52 -23.97
CA GLY A 170 -2.27 19.18 -23.85
C GLY A 170 -3.15 19.07 -25.10
N LEU A 171 -2.92 18.03 -25.93
CA LEU A 171 -3.69 17.82 -27.17
C LEU A 171 -5.06 17.20 -26.89
N ASN A 172 -6.10 17.72 -27.54
CA ASN A 172 -7.49 17.23 -27.53
C ASN A 172 -8.15 17.18 -26.12
N ILE A 173 -7.67 17.95 -25.17
CA ILE A 173 -8.26 18.00 -23.81
C ILE A 173 -9.69 18.57 -23.84
N ASP A 174 -9.99 19.52 -24.73
CA ASP A 174 -11.35 20.06 -24.91
C ASP A 174 -12.34 18.98 -25.40
N ASP A 175 -11.90 18.07 -26.24
CA ASP A 175 -12.75 16.97 -26.71
C ASP A 175 -13.05 15.97 -25.57
N LEU A 176 -12.11 15.78 -24.65
CA LEU A 176 -12.34 14.99 -23.44
C LEU A 176 -13.33 15.69 -22.50
N LEU A 177 -13.20 17.01 -22.27
CA LEU A 177 -14.14 17.77 -21.43
C LEU A 177 -15.57 17.72 -22.00
N GLU A 178 -15.73 17.83 -23.32
CA GLU A 178 -17.04 17.68 -23.98
C GLU A 178 -17.58 16.24 -23.88
N ALA A 179 -16.71 15.23 -23.96
CA ALA A 179 -17.11 13.85 -23.75
C ALA A 179 -17.62 13.59 -22.32
N ILE A 180 -16.97 14.17 -21.31
CA ILE A 180 -17.44 14.11 -19.91
C ILE A 180 -18.85 14.69 -19.79
N VAL A 181 -19.10 15.88 -20.37
CA VAL A 181 -20.42 16.51 -20.38
C VAL A 181 -21.48 15.63 -21.03
N LYS A 182 -21.13 14.98 -22.13
CA LYS A 182 -22.04 14.19 -22.97
C LYS A 182 -22.37 12.83 -22.39
N TYR A 183 -21.37 12.12 -21.86
CA TYR A 183 -21.51 10.71 -21.51
C TYR A 183 -21.75 10.48 -20.01
N PHE A 184 -21.18 11.30 -19.12
CA PHE A 184 -21.42 11.10 -17.69
C PHE A 184 -22.81 11.60 -17.29
N PRO A 185 -23.58 10.81 -16.53
CA PRO A 185 -24.87 11.23 -16.02
C PRO A 185 -24.72 12.27 -14.89
N PRO A 186 -25.73 13.14 -14.68
CA PRO A 186 -25.81 13.93 -13.45
C PRO A 186 -26.08 13.01 -12.26
N PRO A 187 -25.71 13.43 -11.03
CA PRO A 187 -25.96 12.65 -9.84
C PRO A 187 -27.46 12.51 -9.55
N ASP A 188 -27.82 11.33 -9.03
CA ASP A 188 -29.16 11.07 -8.49
C ASP A 188 -29.28 11.53 -7.03
N GLY A 189 -30.53 11.83 -6.59
CA GLY A 189 -30.83 12.18 -5.21
C GLY A 189 -32.05 13.11 -5.08
N ASP A 190 -32.37 13.46 -3.83
CA ASP A 190 -33.47 14.34 -3.49
C ASP A 190 -33.05 15.28 -2.36
N THR A 191 -33.03 16.58 -2.64
CA THR A 191 -32.61 17.62 -1.69
C THR A 191 -33.59 17.85 -0.55
N ASP A 192 -34.82 17.36 -0.64
CA ASP A 192 -35.89 17.54 0.37
C ASP A 192 -35.96 16.35 1.36
N LYS A 193 -35.25 15.27 1.09
CA LYS A 193 -35.15 14.10 1.99
C LYS A 193 -34.26 14.37 3.20
N PRO A 194 -34.35 13.51 4.24
CA PRO A 194 -33.36 13.50 5.32
C PRO A 194 -31.94 13.35 4.80
N LEU A 195 -30.99 13.99 5.45
CA LEU A 195 -29.58 13.93 5.09
C LEU A 195 -29.07 12.48 5.03
N LYS A 196 -28.46 12.13 3.90
CA LYS A 196 -27.73 10.90 3.66
C LYS A 196 -26.43 11.26 2.94
N ALA A 197 -25.31 11.25 3.66
CA ALA A 197 -24.01 11.55 3.08
C ALA A 197 -23.04 10.41 3.36
N LEU A 198 -22.41 9.88 2.30
CA LEU A 198 -21.40 8.84 2.38
C LEU A 198 -20.04 9.46 2.74
N ILE A 199 -19.39 8.97 3.77
CA ILE A 199 -18.01 9.32 4.08
C ILE A 199 -17.10 8.48 3.20
N PHE A 200 -16.45 9.09 2.22
CA PHE A 200 -15.52 8.36 1.34
C PHE A 200 -14.06 8.52 1.74
N ASP A 201 -13.72 9.55 2.53
CA ASP A 201 -12.40 9.72 3.16
C ASP A 201 -12.51 10.64 4.37
N SER A 202 -11.42 10.77 5.14
CA SER A 202 -11.32 11.70 6.26
C SER A 202 -9.90 12.23 6.39
N TYR A 203 -9.80 13.44 6.96
CA TYR A 203 -8.54 14.10 7.23
C TYR A 203 -8.55 14.70 8.63
N TYR A 204 -7.47 14.53 9.38
CA TYR A 204 -7.33 15.14 10.69
C TYR A 204 -6.58 16.47 10.61
N ASP A 205 -7.24 17.53 11.03
CA ASP A 205 -6.67 18.87 11.18
C ASP A 205 -6.50 19.20 12.66
N ASN A 206 -5.34 19.75 13.04
CA ASN A 206 -5.03 20.05 14.44
C ASN A 206 -5.96 21.10 15.07
N TYR A 207 -6.61 21.94 14.25
CA TYR A 207 -7.48 23.03 14.69
C TYR A 207 -8.97 22.69 14.56
N LYS A 208 -9.35 22.00 13.45
CA LYS A 208 -10.74 21.69 13.12
C LYS A 208 -11.17 20.28 13.60
N GLY A 209 -10.23 19.45 14.01
CA GLY A 209 -10.47 18.03 14.31
C GLY A 209 -10.60 17.19 13.04
N VAL A 210 -11.41 16.14 13.09
CA VAL A 210 -11.66 15.29 11.92
C VAL A 210 -12.54 16.03 10.91
N ILE A 211 -12.04 16.19 9.69
CA ILE A 211 -12.76 16.71 8.52
C ILE A 211 -13.23 15.52 7.70
N LEU A 212 -14.53 15.40 7.52
CA LEU A 212 -15.16 14.31 6.76
C LEU A 212 -15.26 14.70 5.29
N PHE A 213 -14.74 13.87 4.40
CA PHE A 213 -14.95 13.99 2.97
C PHE A 213 -16.21 13.23 2.59
N VAL A 214 -17.20 13.93 2.09
CA VAL A 214 -18.55 13.39 1.93
C VAL A 214 -19.09 13.55 0.52
N ARG A 215 -19.84 12.54 0.10
CA ARG A 215 -20.71 12.56 -1.06
C ARG A 215 -22.17 12.58 -0.57
N LEU A 216 -22.89 13.69 -0.78
CA LEU A 216 -24.29 13.78 -0.40
C LEU A 216 -25.16 13.03 -1.41
N LYS A 217 -25.85 12.00 -0.97
CA LYS A 217 -26.82 11.26 -1.78
C LYS A 217 -28.21 11.89 -1.68
N ASP A 218 -28.69 12.22 -0.46
CA ASP A 218 -29.96 12.88 -0.21
C ASP A 218 -29.80 14.04 0.80
N GLY A 219 -30.70 14.99 0.77
CA GLY A 219 -30.78 16.09 1.75
C GLY A 219 -29.84 17.26 1.46
N ARG A 220 -29.63 18.07 2.47
CA ARG A 220 -28.72 19.22 2.50
C ARG A 220 -28.11 19.31 3.88
N VAL A 221 -26.94 19.91 4.00
CA VAL A 221 -26.26 20.17 5.29
C VAL A 221 -25.64 21.55 5.28
N LYS A 222 -25.76 22.29 6.40
CA LYS A 222 -25.19 23.63 6.58
C LYS A 222 -24.58 23.81 7.96
N VAL A 223 -23.86 24.88 8.13
CA VAL A 223 -23.27 25.26 9.42
C VAL A 223 -24.35 25.41 10.49
N GLY A 224 -24.13 24.85 11.67
CA GLY A 224 -25.06 24.84 12.80
C GLY A 224 -26.03 23.66 12.82
N ASP A 225 -26.04 22.81 11.81
CA ASP A 225 -26.83 21.58 11.84
C ASP A 225 -26.23 20.58 12.84
N LYS A 226 -27.10 19.75 13.43
CA LYS A 226 -26.69 18.65 14.32
C LYS A 226 -26.70 17.34 13.55
N ILE A 227 -25.52 16.75 13.40
CA ILE A 227 -25.32 15.50 12.67
C ILE A 227 -24.89 14.38 13.59
N LYS A 228 -25.10 13.14 13.15
CA LYS A 228 -24.49 11.93 13.72
C LYS A 228 -24.13 10.97 12.60
N THR A 229 -23.30 9.97 12.90
CA THR A 229 -23.03 8.84 12.01
C THR A 229 -23.87 7.63 12.42
N PHE A 230 -24.00 6.63 11.54
CA PHE A 230 -24.68 5.38 11.88
C PHE A 230 -23.84 4.46 12.78
N LEU A 231 -22.50 4.61 12.74
CA LEU A 231 -21.57 3.86 13.60
C LEU A 231 -21.64 4.33 15.06
N SER A 232 -21.81 5.65 15.25
CA SER A 232 -21.81 6.28 16.57
C SER A 232 -23.10 7.09 16.79
N ASP A 233 -23.71 6.94 17.97
CA ASP A 233 -24.85 7.78 18.35
C ASP A 233 -24.44 9.17 18.86
N THR A 234 -23.14 9.49 18.83
CA THR A 234 -22.62 10.79 19.25
C THR A 234 -23.07 11.89 18.29
N VAL A 235 -23.64 12.95 18.87
CA VAL A 235 -24.12 14.10 18.11
C VAL A 235 -23.05 15.17 18.03
N TYR A 236 -22.84 15.69 16.83
CA TYR A 236 -21.87 16.74 16.54
C TYR A 236 -22.54 17.96 15.92
N ASP A 237 -22.05 19.14 16.28
CA ASP A 237 -22.47 20.40 15.65
C ASP A 237 -21.58 20.70 14.44
N VAL A 238 -22.18 20.91 13.27
CA VAL A 238 -21.46 21.27 12.04
C VAL A 238 -20.90 22.68 12.20
N THR A 239 -19.57 22.79 12.17
CA THR A 239 -18.87 24.07 12.29
C THR A 239 -18.53 24.68 10.94
N GLU A 240 -18.29 23.84 9.93
CA GLU A 240 -17.98 24.29 8.57
C GLU A 240 -18.40 23.22 7.55
N VAL A 241 -18.86 23.66 6.40
CA VAL A 241 -19.07 22.82 5.21
C VAL A 241 -18.44 23.51 4.01
N GLY A 242 -17.99 22.75 3.02
CA GLY A 242 -17.38 23.35 1.84
C GLY A 242 -17.02 22.35 0.76
N ALA A 243 -16.29 22.83 -0.24
CA ALA A 243 -15.84 22.11 -1.41
C ALA A 243 -14.31 22.10 -1.50
N PHE A 244 -13.78 21.32 -2.42
CA PHE A 244 -12.35 21.19 -2.69
C PHE A 244 -11.99 21.97 -3.96
N ALA A 245 -11.19 23.05 -3.84
CA ALA A 245 -10.77 23.85 -4.99
C ALA A 245 -9.36 24.45 -4.76
N PRO A 246 -8.36 23.85 -5.20
CA PRO A 246 -7.43 22.83 -4.66
C PRO A 246 -7.34 22.82 -3.12
N ASN A 247 -7.62 23.96 -2.48
CA ASN A 247 -7.73 24.06 -1.01
C ASN A 247 -9.19 23.93 -0.57
N LEU A 248 -9.40 23.76 0.73
CA LEU A 248 -10.74 23.76 1.32
C LEU A 248 -11.41 25.12 1.12
N LEU A 249 -12.54 25.15 0.41
CA LEU A 249 -13.32 26.36 0.14
C LEU A 249 -14.64 26.28 0.91
N PRO A 250 -14.84 27.11 1.97
CA PRO A 250 -16.08 27.13 2.72
C PRO A 250 -17.29 27.52 1.84
N LYS A 251 -18.42 26.81 2.05
CA LYS A 251 -19.72 27.09 1.43
C LYS A 251 -20.78 27.34 2.50
N ALA A 252 -21.90 27.93 2.10
CA ALA A 252 -23.04 28.12 2.99
C ALA A 252 -23.74 26.79 3.31
N GLU A 253 -23.87 25.92 2.31
CA GLU A 253 -24.51 24.61 2.40
C GLU A 253 -23.92 23.66 1.35
N LEU A 254 -24.07 22.35 1.59
CA LEU A 254 -23.92 21.27 0.62
C LEU A 254 -25.29 20.62 0.39
N ALA A 255 -25.59 20.27 -0.85
CA ALA A 255 -26.86 19.68 -1.25
C ALA A 255 -26.66 18.29 -1.88
N ALA A 256 -27.74 17.51 -1.99
CA ALA A 256 -27.74 16.22 -2.65
C ALA A 256 -27.07 16.31 -4.04
N GLY A 257 -26.21 15.35 -4.34
CA GLY A 257 -25.41 15.33 -5.55
C GLY A 257 -24.00 15.88 -5.37
N GLU A 258 -23.76 16.78 -4.42
CA GLU A 258 -22.44 17.42 -4.27
C GLU A 258 -21.42 16.53 -3.55
N VAL A 259 -20.15 16.72 -3.93
CA VAL A 259 -18.95 16.25 -3.21
C VAL A 259 -18.37 17.43 -2.44
N GLY A 260 -18.05 17.22 -1.17
CA GLY A 260 -17.52 18.27 -0.32
C GLY A 260 -17.03 17.75 1.02
N TYR A 261 -16.81 18.67 1.95
CA TYR A 261 -16.36 18.31 3.30
C TYR A 261 -17.28 18.86 4.39
N ILE A 262 -17.28 18.17 5.52
CA ILE A 262 -17.96 18.58 6.76
C ILE A 262 -16.92 18.59 7.88
N ALA A 263 -16.78 19.73 8.57
CA ALA A 263 -16.07 19.81 9.84
C ALA A 263 -17.10 19.97 10.97
N ALA A 264 -16.98 19.15 12.01
CA ALA A 264 -17.94 19.10 13.12
C ALA A 264 -17.25 18.93 14.49
N SER A 265 -16.01 19.43 14.63
CA SER A 265 -15.21 19.35 15.87
C SER A 265 -15.11 17.94 16.44
N ILE A 266 -15.08 16.94 15.60
CA ILE A 266 -14.92 15.52 15.98
C ILE A 266 -13.49 15.31 16.46
N LYS A 267 -13.33 14.93 17.71
CA LYS A 267 -12.01 14.78 18.34
C LYS A 267 -11.48 13.34 18.30
N SER A 268 -12.39 12.38 18.29
CA SER A 268 -12.05 10.95 18.23
C SER A 268 -12.37 10.40 16.85
N ILE A 269 -11.38 9.79 16.24
CA ILE A 269 -11.55 9.11 14.94
C ILE A 269 -12.31 7.79 15.10
N GLN A 270 -12.33 7.22 16.31
CA GLN A 270 -13.08 5.99 16.58
C GLN A 270 -14.59 6.17 16.45
N ASP A 271 -15.07 7.43 16.50
CA ASP A 271 -16.47 7.78 16.33
C ASP A 271 -16.90 7.88 14.87
N VAL A 272 -15.95 7.77 13.94
CA VAL A 272 -16.17 7.94 12.50
C VAL A 272 -15.41 6.87 11.74
N ALA A 273 -16.07 6.21 10.82
CA ALA A 273 -15.41 5.28 9.89
C ALA A 273 -15.64 5.71 8.44
N VAL A 274 -14.62 5.52 7.62
CA VAL A 274 -14.78 5.65 6.17
C VAL A 274 -15.76 4.57 5.69
N GLY A 275 -16.74 4.97 4.89
CA GLY A 275 -17.87 4.12 4.47
C GLY A 275 -19.10 4.24 5.35
N ASP A 276 -19.03 4.98 6.46
CA ASP A 276 -20.23 5.27 7.26
C ASP A 276 -21.08 6.38 6.64
N THR A 277 -22.29 6.50 7.12
CA THR A 277 -23.28 7.47 6.63
C THR A 277 -23.51 8.56 7.66
N VAL A 278 -23.34 9.81 7.25
CA VAL A 278 -23.72 10.98 8.03
C VAL A 278 -25.20 11.26 7.82
N THR A 279 -25.92 11.51 8.92
CA THR A 279 -27.34 11.87 8.93
C THR A 279 -27.65 12.91 10.00
N PHE A 280 -28.86 13.48 9.99
CA PHE A 280 -29.29 14.41 11.04
C PHE A 280 -29.58 13.69 12.36
N ALA A 281 -29.22 14.34 13.46
CA ALA A 281 -29.51 13.81 14.81
C ALA A 281 -31.02 13.79 15.12
N LEU A 282 -31.77 14.82 14.69
CA LEU A 282 -33.20 14.97 15.01
C LEU A 282 -34.12 14.28 13.99
N ASN A 283 -33.71 14.17 12.73
CA ASN A 283 -34.49 13.53 11.66
C ASN A 283 -33.55 12.63 10.85
N PRO A 284 -33.12 11.48 11.42
CA PRO A 284 -32.19 10.59 10.76
C PRO A 284 -32.80 9.90 9.55
N ALA A 285 -31.99 9.56 8.59
CA ALA A 285 -32.37 8.64 7.51
C ALA A 285 -32.75 7.27 8.10
N ALA A 286 -33.65 6.55 7.43
CA ALA A 286 -34.16 5.26 7.93
C ALA A 286 -33.10 4.16 7.93
N GLU A 287 -32.17 4.21 6.99
CA GLU A 287 -31.10 3.20 6.77
C GLU A 287 -29.82 3.88 6.27
N PRO A 288 -28.64 3.32 6.62
CA PRO A 288 -27.37 3.79 6.10
C PRO A 288 -27.26 3.55 4.59
N LEU A 289 -26.30 4.21 3.96
CA LEU A 289 -25.83 3.84 2.64
C LEU A 289 -25.05 2.54 2.73
N PRO A 290 -24.95 1.73 1.64
CA PRO A 290 -24.04 0.60 1.60
C PRO A 290 -22.64 1.07 1.97
N GLY A 291 -22.08 0.50 3.04
CA GLY A 291 -20.73 0.80 3.48
C GLY A 291 -19.69 0.01 2.69
N TYR A 292 -18.42 0.36 2.89
CA TYR A 292 -17.31 -0.41 2.31
C TYR A 292 -17.06 -1.69 3.10
N LYS A 293 -16.59 -2.73 2.40
CA LYS A 293 -16.07 -3.93 3.06
C LYS A 293 -14.81 -3.53 3.86
N LYS A 294 -14.74 -3.92 5.14
CA LYS A 294 -13.49 -3.75 5.90
C LYS A 294 -12.38 -4.55 5.23
N VAL A 295 -11.32 -3.86 4.86
CA VAL A 295 -10.13 -4.51 4.31
C VAL A 295 -9.31 -5.09 5.45
N GLN A 296 -8.87 -6.33 5.29
CA GLN A 296 -7.96 -6.98 6.22
C GLN A 296 -6.53 -6.73 5.75
N PRO A 297 -5.63 -6.32 6.65
CA PRO A 297 -4.21 -6.25 6.30
C PRO A 297 -3.69 -7.63 5.92
N VAL A 298 -2.76 -7.66 4.99
CA VAL A 298 -2.18 -8.90 4.47
C VAL A 298 -0.68 -9.02 4.74
N VAL A 299 -0.02 -7.88 4.98
CA VAL A 299 1.41 -7.80 5.31
C VAL A 299 1.56 -7.22 6.72
N PHE A 300 2.38 -7.85 7.54
CA PHE A 300 2.62 -7.43 8.92
C PHE A 300 4.11 -7.24 9.16
N CYS A 301 4.50 -6.16 9.85
CA CYS A 301 5.85 -6.02 10.37
C CYS A 301 5.86 -5.33 11.73
N GLY A 302 6.90 -5.56 12.51
CA GLY A 302 7.17 -4.81 13.74
C GLY A 302 7.89 -3.50 13.40
N ILE A 303 7.47 -2.40 13.98
CA ILE A 303 8.11 -1.08 13.88
C ILE A 303 8.59 -0.67 15.27
N TYR A 304 9.88 -0.42 15.40
CA TYR A 304 10.52 -0.07 16.67
C TYR A 304 11.30 1.23 16.50
N PRO A 305 11.30 2.13 17.51
CA PRO A 305 12.15 3.31 17.45
C PRO A 305 13.61 2.92 17.62
N LEU A 306 14.51 3.55 16.86
CA LEU A 306 15.96 3.36 17.01
C LEU A 306 16.44 3.71 18.42
N ASP A 307 15.91 4.79 18.98
CA ASP A 307 16.08 5.18 20.37
C ASP A 307 14.82 4.79 21.17
N GLY A 308 14.94 3.79 22.04
CA GLY A 308 13.83 3.28 22.85
C GLY A 308 13.15 4.34 23.74
N SER A 309 13.82 5.45 24.04
CA SER A 309 13.21 6.58 24.77
C SER A 309 12.11 7.28 23.97
N ARG A 310 12.09 7.14 22.63
CA ARG A 310 11.12 7.75 21.71
C ARG A 310 9.91 6.86 21.40
N PHE A 311 9.65 5.84 22.20
CA PHE A 311 8.49 4.95 22.02
C PHE A 311 7.15 5.72 22.00
N ASN A 312 6.98 6.70 22.86
CA ASN A 312 5.75 7.52 22.87
C ASN A 312 5.63 8.40 21.63
N ASP A 313 6.73 8.93 21.12
CA ASP A 313 6.74 9.71 19.87
C ASP A 313 6.30 8.83 18.70
N LEU A 314 6.81 7.59 18.65
CA LEU A 314 6.41 6.61 17.63
C LEU A 314 4.93 6.25 17.73
N LYS A 315 4.42 6.04 18.95
CA LYS A 315 2.99 5.81 19.18
C LYS A 315 2.14 6.95 18.62
N ASP A 316 2.50 8.19 18.95
CA ASP A 316 1.77 9.37 18.52
C ASP A 316 1.85 9.55 16.98
N ALA A 317 2.99 9.24 16.37
CA ALA A 317 3.16 9.26 14.92
C ALA A 317 2.25 8.24 14.24
N ILE A 318 2.28 6.95 14.66
CA ILE A 318 1.43 5.90 14.10
C ILE A 318 -0.06 6.23 14.30
N MET A 319 -0.46 6.72 15.47
CA MET A 319 -1.84 7.16 15.72
C MET A 319 -2.26 8.28 14.76
N LYS A 320 -1.41 9.28 14.52
CA LYS A 320 -1.70 10.36 13.56
C LYS A 320 -1.78 9.86 12.12
N LEU A 321 -0.92 8.92 11.73
CA LEU A 321 -1.01 8.29 10.41
C LEU A 321 -2.31 7.51 10.24
N GLN A 322 -2.70 6.71 11.25
CA GLN A 322 -3.96 5.97 11.24
C GLN A 322 -5.19 6.89 11.11
N LEU A 323 -5.11 8.14 11.61
CA LEU A 323 -6.17 9.14 11.43
C LEU A 323 -6.43 9.45 9.95
N ASN A 324 -5.40 9.39 9.12
CA ASN A 324 -5.47 9.70 7.69
C ASN A 324 -5.45 8.45 6.81
N ASP A 325 -5.30 7.27 7.41
CA ASP A 325 -5.21 5.98 6.75
C ASP A 325 -5.94 4.91 7.56
N ALA A 326 -7.21 4.72 7.24
CA ALA A 326 -8.09 3.77 7.95
C ALA A 326 -7.70 2.30 7.74
N SER A 327 -6.80 2.00 6.80
CA SER A 327 -6.33 0.65 6.53
C SER A 327 -5.16 0.23 7.43
N LEU A 328 -4.44 1.20 8.01
CA LEU A 328 -3.34 0.95 8.94
C LEU A 328 -3.88 0.46 10.27
N ILE A 329 -3.52 -0.77 10.65
CA ILE A 329 -3.77 -1.29 11.99
C ILE A 329 -2.46 -1.43 12.74
N PHE A 330 -2.49 -1.26 14.04
CA PHE A 330 -1.32 -1.49 14.89
C PHE A 330 -1.72 -1.93 16.29
N GLU A 331 -0.83 -2.69 16.92
CA GLU A 331 -0.91 -3.12 18.30
C GLU A 331 0.46 -3.02 18.96
N PRO A 332 0.52 -2.82 20.30
CA PRO A 332 1.80 -2.82 21.01
C PRO A 332 2.52 -4.16 20.84
N ASP A 333 3.82 -4.11 20.58
CA ASP A 333 4.69 -5.28 20.45
C ASP A 333 5.96 -5.09 21.29
N THR A 334 6.58 -6.19 21.67
CA THR A 334 7.82 -6.18 22.46
C THR A 334 8.77 -7.22 21.94
N SER A 335 9.94 -6.78 21.52
CA SER A 335 11.04 -7.62 21.09
C SER A 335 12.13 -7.64 22.14
N VAL A 336 12.68 -8.83 22.42
CA VAL A 336 13.83 -8.96 23.34
C VAL A 336 15.05 -8.22 22.79
N ALA A 337 15.21 -8.19 21.46
CA ALA A 337 16.33 -7.55 20.79
C ALA A 337 16.15 -6.03 20.60
N LEU A 338 14.93 -5.57 20.32
CA LEU A 338 14.63 -4.19 19.89
C LEU A 338 13.87 -3.37 20.94
N GLY A 339 13.37 -4.00 22.02
CA GLY A 339 12.60 -3.34 23.06
C GLY A 339 11.12 -3.16 22.70
N PHE A 340 10.53 -2.04 23.12
CA PHE A 340 9.12 -1.74 22.89
C PHE A 340 8.88 -1.11 21.52
N GLY A 341 7.86 -1.57 20.82
CA GLY A 341 7.46 -1.10 19.50
C GLY A 341 5.99 -1.41 19.20
N PHE A 342 5.67 -1.50 17.93
CA PHE A 342 4.33 -1.79 17.45
C PHE A 342 4.36 -2.83 16.34
N ARG A 343 3.45 -3.78 16.40
CA ARG A 343 3.11 -4.66 15.29
C ARG A 343 2.10 -3.95 14.42
N CYS A 344 2.46 -3.70 13.16
CA CYS A 344 1.63 -2.98 12.20
C CYS A 344 1.20 -3.91 11.07
N GLY A 345 -0.05 -3.73 10.62
CA GLY A 345 -0.62 -4.43 9.48
C GLY A 345 -0.88 -3.47 8.32
N PHE A 346 -0.57 -3.90 7.10
CA PHE A 346 -0.57 -3.13 5.87
C PHE A 346 -1.30 -3.86 4.75
N LEU A 347 -1.78 -3.12 3.75
CA LEU A 347 -2.46 -3.68 2.57
C LEU A 347 -1.49 -4.39 1.62
N GLY A 348 -0.22 -3.98 1.60
CA GLY A 348 0.83 -4.54 0.78
C GLY A 348 2.19 -3.96 1.13
N LEU A 349 3.22 -4.30 0.34
CA LEU A 349 4.58 -3.82 0.57
C LEU A 349 4.75 -2.34 0.32
N LEU A 350 4.19 -1.83 -0.76
CA LEU A 350 4.27 -0.41 -1.09
C LEU A 350 3.61 0.43 -0.01
N HIS A 351 2.46 -0.02 0.51
CA HIS A 351 1.80 0.64 1.64
C HIS A 351 2.71 0.66 2.88
N MET A 352 3.36 -0.46 3.21
CA MET A 352 4.32 -0.55 4.32
C MET A 352 5.49 0.43 4.14
N GLU A 353 6.12 0.45 2.96
CA GLU A 353 7.23 1.35 2.66
C GLU A 353 6.85 2.83 2.79
N ILE A 354 5.66 3.19 2.30
CA ILE A 354 5.15 4.57 2.40
C ILE A 354 4.94 4.96 3.85
N ILE A 355 4.33 4.12 4.67
CA ILE A 355 4.13 4.41 6.10
C ILE A 355 5.47 4.56 6.83
N GLN A 356 6.46 3.71 6.54
CA GLN A 356 7.81 3.84 7.09
C GLN A 356 8.44 5.18 6.73
N GLU A 357 8.44 5.51 5.45
CA GLU A 357 9.02 6.76 4.95
C GLU A 357 8.31 8.00 5.50
N ARG A 358 7.00 7.94 5.69
CA ARG A 358 6.22 9.01 6.34
C ARG A 358 6.58 9.17 7.82
N ILE A 359 6.77 8.06 8.56
CA ILE A 359 7.23 8.12 9.97
C ILE A 359 8.59 8.82 10.03
N GLU A 360 9.51 8.47 9.15
CA GLU A 360 10.85 9.06 9.12
C GLU A 360 10.83 10.54 8.72
N ARG A 361 10.11 10.92 7.66
CA ARG A 361 10.12 12.28 7.11
C ARG A 361 9.20 13.25 7.86
N GLU A 362 7.94 12.86 8.11
CA GLU A 362 6.95 13.76 8.71
C GLU A 362 7.17 13.95 10.22
N PHE A 363 7.66 12.90 10.91
CA PHE A 363 7.83 12.90 12.36
C PHE A 363 9.29 12.92 12.81
N ASN A 364 10.24 12.89 11.86
CA ASN A 364 11.68 12.85 12.14
C ASN A 364 12.05 11.76 13.16
N LEU A 365 11.53 10.55 12.93
CA LEU A 365 11.74 9.38 13.76
C LEU A 365 12.55 8.34 12.99
N GLU A 366 13.73 8.01 13.47
CA GLU A 366 14.49 6.86 12.97
C GLU A 366 13.88 5.58 13.52
N ILE A 367 13.52 4.65 12.64
CA ILE A 367 12.84 3.41 12.98
C ILE A 367 13.58 2.17 12.47
N ILE A 368 13.34 1.06 13.15
CA ILE A 368 13.77 -0.27 12.71
C ILE A 368 12.51 -1.07 12.42
N THR A 369 12.49 -1.73 11.27
CA THR A 369 11.40 -2.62 10.88
C THR A 369 11.87 -4.06 10.87
N THR A 370 11.01 -4.98 11.35
CA THR A 370 11.28 -6.42 11.21
C THR A 370 10.99 -6.87 9.79
N ALA A 371 11.41 -8.08 9.45
CA ALA A 371 11.04 -8.69 8.17
C ALA A 371 9.52 -8.71 8.02
N PRO A 372 8.98 -8.31 6.85
CA PRO A 372 7.56 -8.44 6.60
C PRO A 372 7.12 -9.91 6.68
N SER A 373 5.95 -10.16 7.20
CA SER A 373 5.33 -11.49 7.30
C SER A 373 3.87 -11.42 6.89
N VAL A 374 3.30 -12.57 6.61
CA VAL A 374 1.87 -12.73 6.35
C VAL A 374 1.18 -13.36 7.56
N SER A 375 -0.14 -13.32 7.61
CA SER A 375 -0.91 -14.00 8.66
C SER A 375 -1.11 -15.46 8.29
N TYR A 376 -0.66 -16.38 9.13
CA TYR A 376 -0.81 -17.84 8.97
C TYR A 376 -1.95 -18.34 9.84
N LEU A 377 -2.73 -19.28 9.33
CA LEU A 377 -3.75 -19.97 10.13
C LEU A 377 -3.13 -21.25 10.73
N VAL A 378 -3.11 -21.31 12.05
CA VAL A 378 -2.51 -22.42 12.80
C VAL A 378 -3.61 -23.28 13.41
N HIS A 379 -3.56 -24.57 13.12
CA HIS A 379 -4.45 -25.58 13.69
C HIS A 379 -3.68 -26.37 14.74
N LYS A 380 -4.17 -26.33 15.98
CA LYS A 380 -3.58 -27.09 17.08
C LYS A 380 -4.13 -28.48 17.22
N THR A 381 -3.35 -29.36 17.85
CA THR A 381 -3.73 -30.74 18.19
C THR A 381 -4.93 -30.82 19.13
N ASP A 382 -5.27 -29.74 19.86
CA ASP A 382 -6.46 -29.64 20.71
C ASP A 382 -7.74 -29.21 19.96
N GLY A 383 -7.62 -28.98 18.63
CA GLY A 383 -8.71 -28.55 17.76
C GLY A 383 -8.97 -27.04 17.75
N THR A 384 -8.12 -26.24 18.41
CA THR A 384 -8.22 -24.78 18.34
C THR A 384 -7.53 -24.23 17.08
N GLU A 385 -8.12 -23.18 16.50
CA GLU A 385 -7.61 -22.47 15.32
C GLU A 385 -7.41 -21.01 15.65
N PHE A 386 -6.30 -20.42 15.18
CA PHE A 386 -6.04 -19.00 15.34
C PHE A 386 -5.00 -18.50 14.32
N PHE A 387 -5.04 -17.20 14.07
CA PHE A 387 -4.10 -16.54 13.18
C PHE A 387 -2.80 -16.15 13.90
N VAL A 388 -1.68 -16.36 13.22
CA VAL A 388 -0.34 -15.96 13.68
C VAL A 388 0.32 -15.13 12.59
N ASP A 389 0.61 -13.89 12.89
CA ASP A 389 1.35 -12.94 12.05
C ASP A 389 2.76 -12.67 12.57
N ASN A 390 3.01 -12.94 13.88
CA ASN A 390 4.31 -12.81 14.51
C ASN A 390 4.92 -14.19 14.80
N PRO A 391 6.09 -14.51 14.24
CA PRO A 391 6.77 -15.80 14.49
C PRO A 391 7.00 -16.11 15.97
N SER A 392 7.11 -15.08 16.83
CA SER A 392 7.31 -15.26 18.29
C SER A 392 6.07 -15.82 18.99
N HIS A 393 4.89 -15.67 18.40
CA HIS A 393 3.61 -16.18 18.94
C HIS A 393 3.29 -17.59 18.44
N LEU A 394 4.14 -18.18 17.61
CA LEU A 394 3.92 -19.54 17.13
C LEU A 394 4.05 -20.54 18.29
N PRO A 395 3.07 -21.46 18.49
CA PRO A 395 3.16 -22.50 19.49
C PRO A 395 4.36 -23.43 19.28
N GLU A 396 4.65 -24.25 20.30
CA GLU A 396 5.64 -25.29 20.18
C GLU A 396 5.24 -26.27 19.04
N PRO A 397 6.21 -26.80 18.27
CA PRO A 397 5.91 -27.68 17.13
C PRO A 397 5.09 -28.91 17.49
N SER A 398 5.14 -29.39 18.76
CA SER A 398 4.35 -30.52 19.27
C SER A 398 2.85 -30.22 19.38
N ASP A 399 2.49 -28.95 19.53
CA ASP A 399 1.11 -28.50 19.72
C ASP A 399 0.43 -28.15 18.39
N ILE A 400 1.19 -28.09 17.30
CA ILE A 400 0.70 -27.77 15.96
C ILE A 400 0.36 -29.06 15.22
N GLU A 401 -0.88 -29.18 14.75
CA GLU A 401 -1.30 -30.27 13.88
C GLU A 401 -0.89 -29.98 12.42
N TYR A 402 -1.24 -28.79 11.92
CA TYR A 402 -0.80 -28.26 10.63
C TYR A 402 -0.97 -26.75 10.58
N MET A 403 -0.38 -26.14 9.55
CA MET A 403 -0.51 -24.70 9.27
C MET A 403 -0.98 -24.47 7.85
N GLU A 404 -1.71 -23.38 7.66
CA GLU A 404 -2.13 -22.90 6.35
C GLU A 404 -1.53 -21.54 6.08
N GLU A 405 -1.13 -21.29 4.84
CA GLU A 405 -0.63 -20.00 4.36
C GLU A 405 -1.62 -19.34 3.41
N PRO A 406 -1.68 -17.99 3.40
CA PRO A 406 -2.54 -17.27 2.47
C PRO A 406 -2.05 -17.46 1.04
N ILE A 407 -2.99 -17.76 0.16
CA ILE A 407 -2.77 -18.02 -1.27
C ILE A 407 -3.43 -16.93 -2.08
N VAL A 408 -2.79 -16.53 -3.16
CA VAL A 408 -3.32 -15.58 -4.12
C VAL A 408 -3.49 -16.21 -5.50
N LYS A 409 -4.50 -15.76 -6.23
CA LYS A 409 -4.57 -15.89 -7.68
C LYS A 409 -3.85 -14.73 -8.29
N ALA A 410 -2.92 -15.02 -9.16
CA ALA A 410 -2.03 -14.06 -9.80
C ALA A 410 -2.25 -14.07 -11.31
N ASP A 411 -2.53 -12.90 -11.87
CA ASP A 411 -2.65 -12.64 -13.29
C ASP A 411 -1.42 -11.87 -13.76
N ILE A 412 -0.62 -12.49 -14.63
CA ILE A 412 0.63 -11.91 -15.15
C ILE A 412 0.48 -11.72 -16.65
N TYR A 413 0.62 -10.48 -17.09
CA TYR A 413 0.59 -10.11 -18.51
C TYR A 413 2.01 -9.85 -18.99
N THR A 414 2.42 -10.51 -20.05
CA THR A 414 3.80 -10.42 -20.55
C THR A 414 3.86 -10.64 -22.07
N PRO A 415 4.84 -10.04 -22.77
CA PRO A 415 5.13 -10.44 -24.14
C PRO A 415 5.56 -11.91 -24.23
N PRO A 416 5.25 -12.62 -25.35
CA PRO A 416 5.60 -14.03 -25.52
C PRO A 416 7.08 -14.34 -25.32
N ASP A 417 7.97 -13.40 -25.66
CA ASP A 417 9.43 -13.55 -25.53
C ASP A 417 9.88 -13.71 -24.07
N TYR A 418 9.12 -13.19 -23.11
CA TYR A 418 9.43 -13.25 -21.68
C TYR A 418 8.62 -14.31 -20.92
N MET A 419 7.75 -15.06 -21.60
CA MET A 419 6.91 -16.09 -20.98
C MET A 419 7.76 -17.13 -20.22
N GLY A 420 8.84 -17.64 -20.83
CA GLY A 420 9.74 -18.59 -20.18
C GLY A 420 10.33 -18.08 -18.87
N PRO A 421 11.03 -16.93 -18.87
CA PRO A 421 11.55 -16.30 -17.64
C PRO A 421 10.50 -16.04 -16.56
N VAL A 422 9.26 -15.67 -16.92
CA VAL A 422 8.15 -15.48 -15.98
C VAL A 422 7.70 -16.82 -15.38
N MET A 423 7.55 -17.86 -16.20
CA MET A 423 7.19 -19.19 -15.72
C MET A 423 8.24 -19.78 -14.78
N ASP A 424 9.53 -19.55 -15.07
CA ASP A 424 10.64 -19.96 -14.20
C ASP A 424 10.56 -19.22 -12.85
N LEU A 425 10.32 -17.90 -12.85
CA LEU A 425 10.13 -17.13 -11.63
C LEU A 425 8.96 -17.68 -10.79
N CYS A 426 7.80 -17.89 -11.41
CA CYS A 426 6.63 -18.44 -10.71
C CYS A 426 6.94 -19.81 -10.10
N LYS A 427 7.65 -20.68 -10.81
CA LYS A 427 8.08 -21.98 -10.30
C LYS A 427 9.05 -21.85 -9.12
N GLU A 428 10.02 -20.96 -9.20
CA GLU A 428 10.92 -20.64 -8.08
C GLU A 428 10.15 -20.16 -6.85
N LYS A 429 9.03 -19.44 -7.04
CA LYS A 429 8.16 -18.92 -5.98
C LYS A 429 7.00 -19.86 -5.62
N ARG A 430 7.16 -21.15 -5.86
CA ARG A 430 6.16 -22.21 -5.55
C ARG A 430 4.80 -22.01 -6.25
N GLY A 431 4.79 -21.26 -7.35
CA GLY A 431 3.57 -21.00 -8.11
C GLY A 431 3.03 -22.26 -8.81
N VAL A 432 1.73 -22.44 -8.72
CA VAL A 432 0.99 -23.48 -9.42
C VAL A 432 0.35 -22.87 -10.67
N PHE A 433 0.78 -23.30 -11.84
CA PHE A 433 0.21 -22.88 -13.11
C PHE A 433 -1.26 -23.32 -13.22
N LYS A 434 -2.12 -22.40 -13.63
CA LYS A 434 -3.55 -22.65 -13.83
C LYS A 434 -3.94 -22.59 -15.28
N ASN A 435 -3.63 -21.48 -15.96
CA ASN A 435 -4.05 -21.25 -17.33
C ASN A 435 -3.10 -20.31 -18.06
N MET A 436 -3.17 -20.32 -19.39
CA MET A 436 -2.46 -19.40 -20.28
C MET A 436 -3.37 -19.01 -21.44
N THR A 437 -3.53 -17.72 -21.67
CA THR A 437 -4.36 -17.18 -22.73
C THR A 437 -3.57 -16.17 -23.56
N TYR A 438 -3.51 -16.37 -24.86
CA TYR A 438 -2.99 -15.35 -25.77
C TYR A 438 -4.07 -14.30 -25.98
N LEU A 439 -3.82 -13.08 -25.58
CA LEU A 439 -4.73 -11.96 -25.78
C LEU A 439 -4.61 -11.45 -27.21
N ASP A 440 -3.37 -11.37 -27.71
CA ASP A 440 -3.02 -11.02 -29.08
C ASP A 440 -1.67 -11.65 -29.46
N GLU A 441 -1.10 -11.29 -30.63
CA GLU A 441 0.20 -11.83 -31.09
C GLU A 441 1.38 -11.38 -30.20
N ARG A 442 1.21 -10.38 -29.34
CA ARG A 442 2.27 -9.73 -28.56
C ARG A 442 2.12 -9.90 -27.07
N ARG A 443 0.96 -10.36 -26.59
CA ARG A 443 0.69 -10.49 -25.15
C ARG A 443 0.04 -11.80 -24.78
N VAL A 444 0.55 -12.34 -23.68
CA VAL A 444 0.06 -13.56 -23.04
C VAL A 444 -0.33 -13.24 -21.62
N LYS A 445 -1.50 -13.70 -21.20
CA LYS A 445 -1.93 -13.76 -19.81
C LYS A 445 -1.56 -15.12 -19.23
N LEU A 446 -0.82 -15.13 -18.14
CA LEU A 446 -0.47 -16.31 -17.36
C LEU A 446 -1.21 -16.25 -16.03
N GLU A 447 -1.95 -17.29 -15.71
CA GLU A 447 -2.72 -17.40 -14.45
C GLU A 447 -2.03 -18.41 -13.54
N TYR A 448 -1.68 -17.96 -12.34
CA TYR A 448 -1.02 -18.75 -11.31
C TYR A 448 -1.74 -18.68 -9.96
N THR A 449 -1.57 -19.70 -9.15
CA THR A 449 -1.80 -19.62 -7.72
C THR A 449 -0.43 -19.57 -7.03
N LEU A 450 -0.21 -18.58 -6.17
CA LEU A 450 1.06 -18.33 -5.49
C LEU A 450 0.83 -18.14 -3.99
N PRO A 451 1.72 -18.60 -3.11
CA PRO A 451 1.71 -18.20 -1.72
C PRO A 451 2.02 -16.70 -1.58
N LEU A 452 1.22 -15.98 -0.81
CA LEU A 452 1.38 -14.53 -0.63
C LEU A 452 2.76 -14.17 -0.07
N ASN A 453 3.28 -14.97 0.86
CA ASN A 453 4.60 -14.74 1.44
C ASN A 453 5.75 -14.76 0.42
N GLU A 454 5.63 -15.53 -0.66
CA GLU A 454 6.62 -15.59 -1.75
C GLU A 454 6.56 -14.34 -2.66
N ILE A 455 5.41 -13.65 -2.68
CA ILE A 455 5.23 -12.42 -3.44
C ILE A 455 5.80 -11.22 -2.68
N VAL A 456 5.55 -11.20 -1.37
CA VAL A 456 5.88 -10.08 -0.49
C VAL A 456 7.38 -9.73 -0.47
N TYR A 457 8.29 -10.67 -0.75
CA TYR A 457 9.71 -10.39 -0.59
C TYR A 457 10.39 -9.75 -1.81
N ASP A 458 10.25 -10.34 -3.00
CA ASP A 458 11.07 -9.95 -4.16
C ASP A 458 10.45 -10.33 -5.51
N PHE A 459 9.20 -10.82 -5.52
CA PHE A 459 8.56 -11.27 -6.75
C PHE A 459 8.42 -10.17 -7.79
N PHE A 460 8.03 -8.97 -7.35
CA PHE A 460 7.80 -7.84 -8.23
C PHE A 460 9.09 -7.34 -8.90
N ASP A 461 10.18 -7.26 -8.12
CA ASP A 461 11.50 -6.88 -8.63
C ASP A 461 12.06 -7.96 -9.56
N GLY A 462 11.88 -9.23 -9.18
CA GLY A 462 12.23 -10.38 -10.03
C GLY A 462 11.47 -10.38 -11.35
N LEU A 463 10.19 -10.04 -11.33
CA LEU A 463 9.36 -9.94 -12.53
C LEU A 463 9.84 -8.81 -13.44
N LYS A 464 10.03 -7.61 -12.89
CA LYS A 464 10.54 -6.45 -13.63
C LYS A 464 11.91 -6.71 -14.26
N SER A 465 12.85 -7.25 -13.49
CA SER A 465 14.21 -7.48 -13.98
C SER A 465 14.27 -8.52 -15.10
N ARG A 466 13.50 -9.62 -14.97
CA ARG A 466 13.46 -10.71 -15.97
C ARG A 466 12.72 -10.32 -17.24
N THR A 467 11.82 -9.36 -17.18
CA THR A 467 11.00 -8.89 -18.31
C THR A 467 11.38 -7.50 -18.80
N LYS A 468 12.45 -6.90 -18.27
CA LYS A 468 12.85 -5.52 -18.59
C LYS A 468 11.72 -4.49 -18.36
N GLY A 469 10.84 -4.76 -17.41
CA GLY A 469 9.69 -3.91 -17.11
C GLY A 469 8.47 -4.10 -18.00
N TYR A 470 8.49 -5.07 -18.93
CA TYR A 470 7.36 -5.31 -19.85
C TYR A 470 6.24 -6.18 -19.29
N ALA A 471 6.44 -6.82 -18.13
CA ALA A 471 5.36 -7.59 -17.49
C ALA A 471 4.62 -6.75 -16.47
N SER A 472 3.30 -6.84 -16.49
CA SER A 472 2.42 -6.36 -15.44
C SER A 472 1.85 -7.52 -14.62
N PHE A 473 1.54 -7.24 -13.36
CA PHE A 473 1.14 -8.23 -12.38
C PHE A 473 0.01 -7.68 -11.52
N ASP A 474 -1.01 -8.49 -11.35
CA ASP A 474 -2.11 -8.24 -10.43
C ASP A 474 -2.44 -9.53 -9.66
N TYR A 475 -2.99 -9.40 -8.45
CA TYR A 475 -3.35 -10.56 -7.65
C TYR A 475 -4.55 -10.29 -6.74
N GLU A 476 -5.28 -11.37 -6.45
CA GLU A 476 -6.36 -11.37 -5.46
C GLU A 476 -6.16 -12.48 -4.43
N ILE A 477 -6.55 -12.24 -3.18
CA ILE A 477 -6.47 -13.26 -2.13
C ILE A 477 -7.50 -14.35 -2.42
N ALA A 478 -7.02 -15.60 -2.50
CA ALA A 478 -7.85 -16.77 -2.85
C ALA A 478 -8.21 -17.66 -1.66
N GLY A 479 -7.76 -17.29 -0.45
CA GLY A 479 -7.98 -18.05 0.78
C GLY A 479 -6.69 -18.60 1.36
N TYR A 480 -6.80 -19.73 2.08
CA TYR A 480 -5.69 -20.38 2.78
C TYR A 480 -5.52 -21.80 2.28
N GLU A 481 -4.27 -22.25 2.14
CA GLU A 481 -3.95 -23.64 1.78
C GLU A 481 -2.93 -24.22 2.77
N ARG A 482 -3.12 -25.50 3.09
CA ARG A 482 -2.20 -26.25 3.97
C ARG A 482 -0.81 -26.31 3.37
N SER A 483 0.22 -25.98 4.18
CA SER A 483 1.60 -25.96 3.77
C SER A 483 2.53 -26.46 4.86
N ARG A 484 3.70 -27.00 4.46
CA ARG A 484 4.75 -27.44 5.39
C ARG A 484 5.60 -26.23 5.80
N LEU A 485 5.17 -25.55 6.83
CA LEU A 485 5.81 -24.35 7.34
C LEU A 485 6.57 -24.66 8.62
N VAL A 486 7.72 -24.00 8.78
CA VAL A 486 8.55 -24.12 9.97
C VAL A 486 9.02 -22.73 10.44
N LYS A 487 9.17 -22.57 11.75
CA LYS A 487 9.81 -21.40 12.33
C LYS A 487 11.32 -21.51 12.17
N LEU A 488 11.93 -20.53 11.51
CA LEU A 488 13.34 -20.35 11.36
C LEU A 488 13.82 -19.30 12.36
N ASP A 489 14.54 -19.74 13.39
CA ASP A 489 15.12 -18.87 14.40
C ASP A 489 16.57 -18.54 14.06
N ILE A 490 16.95 -17.27 14.22
CA ILE A 490 18.33 -16.81 14.11
C ILE A 490 18.91 -16.61 15.50
N LEU A 491 20.02 -17.27 15.78
CA LEU A 491 20.71 -17.16 17.07
C LEU A 491 22.02 -16.39 16.90
N LEU A 492 22.19 -15.40 17.74
CA LEU A 492 23.43 -14.62 17.87
C LEU A 492 24.09 -14.96 19.20
N ASN A 493 25.29 -15.49 19.14
CA ASN A 493 26.03 -15.99 20.31
C ASN A 493 25.27 -17.04 21.16
N GLY A 494 24.31 -17.76 20.54
CA GLY A 494 23.49 -18.78 21.19
C GLY A 494 22.16 -18.28 21.75
N GLU A 495 21.87 -16.98 21.67
CA GLU A 495 20.60 -16.39 22.05
C GLU A 495 19.75 -16.12 20.82
N VAL A 496 18.46 -16.44 20.88
CA VAL A 496 17.50 -16.21 19.79
C VAL A 496 17.27 -14.71 19.61
N CYS A 497 17.42 -14.24 18.39
CA CYS A 497 17.06 -12.89 17.98
C CYS A 497 15.67 -12.92 17.35
N ASP A 498 14.63 -12.62 18.12
CA ASP A 498 13.24 -12.68 17.75
C ASP A 498 12.89 -11.78 16.55
N ALA A 499 13.54 -10.61 16.45
CA ALA A 499 13.38 -9.68 15.34
C ALA A 499 13.79 -10.26 13.96
N LEU A 500 14.62 -11.32 13.93
CA LEU A 500 15.09 -12.01 12.74
C LEU A 500 14.44 -13.38 12.54
N SER A 501 13.57 -13.81 13.45
CA SER A 501 12.81 -15.05 13.32
C SER A 501 11.75 -14.91 12.23
N THR A 502 11.61 -15.93 11.39
CA THR A 502 10.65 -15.94 10.27
C THR A 502 9.95 -17.31 10.16
N ILE A 503 8.74 -17.32 9.59
CA ILE A 503 8.06 -18.56 9.21
C ILE A 503 8.34 -18.79 7.72
N VAL A 504 8.87 -19.97 7.40
CA VAL A 504 9.32 -20.30 6.04
C VAL A 504 8.84 -21.70 5.64
N PHE A 505 8.78 -21.95 4.34
CA PHE A 505 8.53 -23.29 3.80
C PHE A 505 9.69 -24.23 4.14
N GLU A 506 9.39 -25.42 4.66
CA GLU A 506 10.36 -26.35 5.22
C GLU A 506 11.52 -26.67 4.25
N ASP A 507 11.22 -26.96 2.98
CA ASP A 507 12.21 -27.36 1.99
C ASP A 507 13.21 -26.22 1.66
N ARG A 508 12.85 -24.95 1.92
CA ARG A 508 13.69 -23.76 1.69
C ARG A 508 14.37 -23.22 2.96
N ALA A 509 14.02 -23.76 4.11
CA ALA A 509 14.50 -23.25 5.38
C ALA A 509 16.04 -23.27 5.49
N TYR A 510 16.69 -24.31 4.94
CA TYR A 510 18.14 -24.41 4.94
C TYR A 510 18.81 -23.31 4.10
N GLU A 511 18.36 -23.13 2.86
CA GLU A 511 18.89 -22.11 1.93
C GLU A 511 18.72 -20.71 2.52
N ARG A 512 17.50 -20.38 2.97
CA ARG A 512 17.20 -19.10 3.60
C ARG A 512 18.01 -18.85 4.87
N GLY A 513 18.10 -19.86 5.75
CA GLY A 513 18.90 -19.77 6.97
C GLY A 513 20.38 -19.56 6.69
N ARG A 514 20.92 -20.20 5.66
CA ARG A 514 22.30 -20.02 5.23
C ARG A 514 22.55 -18.61 4.70
N THR A 515 21.74 -18.12 3.80
CA THR A 515 21.85 -16.77 3.23
C THR A 515 21.77 -15.71 4.33
N LEU A 516 20.81 -15.84 5.27
CA LEU A 516 20.72 -14.93 6.42
C LEU A 516 21.98 -14.95 7.30
N CYS A 517 22.54 -16.13 7.56
CA CYS A 517 23.78 -16.24 8.34
C CYS A 517 24.98 -15.61 7.61
N GLU A 518 25.08 -15.77 6.29
CA GLU A 518 26.13 -15.17 5.46
C GLU A 518 26.02 -13.64 5.46
N ASN A 519 24.83 -13.08 5.22
CA ASN A 519 24.55 -11.64 5.24
C ASN A 519 24.85 -11.03 6.64
N LEU A 520 24.35 -11.66 7.70
CA LEU A 520 24.62 -11.24 9.08
C LEU A 520 26.12 -11.24 9.43
N LYS A 521 26.87 -12.22 8.96
CA LYS A 521 28.31 -12.26 9.16
C LYS A 521 29.05 -11.09 8.49
N GLU A 522 28.58 -10.64 7.33
CA GLU A 522 29.14 -9.50 6.60
C GLU A 522 28.75 -8.18 7.24
N ALA A 523 27.49 -8.03 7.63
CA ALA A 523 26.93 -6.80 8.18
C ALA A 523 27.34 -6.55 9.64
N ILE A 524 27.48 -7.61 10.49
CA ILE A 524 27.85 -7.44 11.89
C ILE A 524 29.32 -7.05 12.03
N PRO A 525 29.65 -5.91 12.64
CA PRO A 525 31.02 -5.47 12.83
C PRO A 525 31.79 -6.43 13.77
N ARG A 526 33.07 -6.67 13.48
CA ARG A 526 33.91 -7.52 14.30
C ARG A 526 34.03 -6.99 15.72
N GLN A 527 33.72 -7.83 16.69
CA GLN A 527 33.77 -7.51 18.11
C GLN A 527 35.05 -8.08 18.76
N LEU A 528 35.25 -7.84 20.06
CA LEU A 528 36.41 -8.34 20.79
C LEU A 528 36.43 -9.87 20.98
N PHE A 529 35.29 -10.52 20.73
CA PHE A 529 35.12 -11.99 20.78
C PHE A 529 34.43 -12.48 19.50
N GLU A 530 34.48 -13.79 19.27
CA GLU A 530 33.80 -14.40 18.12
C GLU A 530 32.30 -14.47 18.36
N VAL A 531 31.51 -14.00 17.37
CA VAL A 531 30.05 -14.07 17.41
C VAL A 531 29.60 -15.17 16.43
N PRO A 532 29.16 -16.34 16.92
CA PRO A 532 28.53 -17.34 16.09
C PRO A 532 27.14 -16.85 15.72
N VAL A 533 26.83 -16.85 14.42
CA VAL A 533 25.54 -16.62 13.83
C VAL A 533 25.00 -17.97 13.39
N GLN A 534 23.81 -18.34 13.85
CA GLN A 534 23.27 -19.68 13.63
C GLN A 534 21.79 -19.58 13.21
N ALA A 535 21.39 -20.41 12.28
CA ALA A 535 19.99 -20.60 11.94
C ALA A 535 19.51 -21.95 12.48
N ALA A 536 18.35 -21.99 13.12
CA ALA A 536 17.80 -23.18 13.76
C ALA A 536 16.32 -23.37 13.47
N ILE A 537 15.88 -24.64 13.44
CA ILE A 537 14.48 -25.05 13.37
C ILE A 537 14.22 -25.95 14.59
N GLY A 538 13.26 -25.56 15.45
CA GLY A 538 12.93 -26.35 16.64
C GLY A 538 14.13 -26.65 17.53
N GLY A 539 15.08 -25.70 17.66
CA GLY A 539 16.32 -25.87 18.43
C GLY A 539 17.45 -26.61 17.69
N LYS A 540 17.21 -27.22 16.52
CA LYS A 540 18.23 -27.88 15.70
C LYS A 540 18.90 -26.85 14.78
N ILE A 541 20.21 -26.67 14.95
CA ILE A 541 21.00 -25.77 14.09
C ILE A 541 21.13 -26.40 12.69
N ILE A 542 20.70 -25.65 11.67
CA ILE A 542 20.73 -26.03 10.25
C ILE A 542 21.85 -25.32 9.47
N ALA A 543 22.17 -24.07 9.84
CA ALA A 543 23.27 -23.31 9.24
C ALA A 543 24.03 -22.55 10.30
N ARG A 544 25.31 -22.27 10.04
CA ARG A 544 26.19 -21.55 10.97
C ARG A 544 27.27 -20.80 10.24
N GLU A 545 27.43 -19.54 10.61
CA GLU A 545 28.54 -18.68 10.25
C GLU A 545 29.18 -18.07 11.52
N THR A 546 30.35 -17.46 11.39
CA THR A 546 31.02 -16.87 12.54
C THR A 546 31.66 -15.54 12.17
N VAL A 547 31.29 -14.48 12.88
CA VAL A 547 31.95 -13.17 12.82
C VAL A 547 33.25 -13.28 13.63
N LYS A 548 34.38 -13.14 12.96
CA LYS A 548 35.72 -13.29 13.60
C LYS A 548 35.99 -12.13 14.56
N ALA A 549 36.56 -12.42 15.72
CA ALA A 549 36.98 -11.39 16.68
C ALA A 549 38.08 -10.47 16.11
N VAL A 550 38.06 -9.21 16.54
CA VAL A 550 39.19 -8.29 16.31
C VAL A 550 40.46 -8.88 16.94
N ARG A 551 41.51 -9.01 16.16
CA ARG A 551 42.81 -9.53 16.60
C ARG A 551 43.68 -8.36 17.02
N LYS A 552 43.92 -8.22 18.33
CA LYS A 552 44.96 -7.32 18.84
C LYS A 552 46.29 -8.07 18.77
N ASP A 553 47.27 -7.51 18.08
CA ASP A 553 48.63 -8.11 18.05
C ASP A 553 49.29 -7.93 19.40
N VAL A 554 49.11 -8.95 20.26
CA VAL A 554 49.75 -8.98 21.61
C VAL A 554 51.22 -9.33 21.55
N LEU A 555 51.71 -9.74 20.37
CA LEU A 555 53.10 -10.12 20.15
C LEU A 555 53.96 -8.97 19.62
N ALA A 556 53.39 -7.88 19.17
CA ALA A 556 54.09 -6.71 18.59
C ALA A 556 55.17 -6.12 19.51
N LYS A 557 54.99 -6.25 20.84
CA LYS A 557 55.98 -5.79 21.85
C LYS A 557 56.93 -6.87 22.34
N CYS A 558 56.89 -8.10 21.75
CA CYS A 558 57.79 -9.17 22.14
C CYS A 558 59.03 -9.17 21.23
N TYR A 559 60.07 -8.41 21.63
CA TYR A 559 61.38 -8.46 21.03
C TYR A 559 62.11 -9.72 21.54
N GLY A 560 62.59 -10.60 20.62
CA GLY A 560 63.38 -11.79 20.95
C GLY A 560 62.62 -13.12 20.88
N GLY A 561 63.34 -14.21 20.78
CA GLY A 561 62.88 -15.57 20.48
C GLY A 561 62.22 -16.34 21.63
N ASP A 562 61.74 -15.70 22.71
CA ASP A 562 61.09 -16.39 23.83
C ASP A 562 59.70 -16.95 23.43
N ILE A 563 59.72 -18.18 22.95
CA ILE A 563 58.54 -18.94 22.51
C ILE A 563 57.56 -19.15 23.67
N THR A 564 58.05 -19.35 24.89
CA THR A 564 57.24 -19.62 26.09
C THR A 564 56.40 -18.39 26.48
N ARG A 565 56.97 -17.19 26.41
CA ARG A 565 56.31 -15.93 26.68
C ARG A 565 55.25 -15.61 25.61
N LYS A 566 55.56 -15.85 24.34
CA LYS A 566 54.63 -15.71 23.23
C LYS A 566 53.41 -16.62 23.40
N ARG A 567 53.64 -17.89 23.77
CA ARG A 567 52.56 -18.86 24.02
C ARG A 567 51.67 -18.47 25.19
N LYS A 568 52.24 -18.04 26.31
CA LYS A 568 51.48 -17.53 27.49
C LYS A 568 50.64 -16.30 27.16
N LEU A 569 51.12 -15.37 26.35
CA LEU A 569 50.37 -14.20 25.95
C LEU A 569 49.18 -14.56 25.05
N LEU A 570 49.35 -15.49 24.12
CA LEU A 570 48.30 -16.01 23.25
C LEU A 570 47.23 -16.79 24.06
N GLU A 571 47.65 -17.59 25.05
CA GLU A 571 46.74 -18.31 25.96
C GLU A 571 45.91 -17.34 26.81
N LYS A 572 46.52 -16.32 27.40
CA LYS A 572 45.80 -15.25 28.14
C LYS A 572 44.83 -14.50 27.25
N GLN A 573 45.20 -14.22 26.00
CA GLN A 573 44.27 -13.58 25.05
C GLN A 573 43.08 -14.50 24.74
N LYS A 574 43.33 -15.82 24.57
CA LYS A 574 42.27 -16.81 24.34
C LYS A 574 41.32 -16.94 25.52
N GLU A 575 41.84 -16.98 26.75
CA GLU A 575 41.04 -17.01 27.98
C GLU A 575 40.26 -15.72 28.16
N GLY A 576 40.87 -14.55 27.94
CA GLY A 576 40.19 -13.26 28.00
C GLY A 576 39.01 -13.17 27.02
N LYS A 577 39.21 -13.63 25.79
CA LYS A 577 38.12 -13.71 24.79
C LYS A 577 37.02 -14.68 25.20
N LYS A 578 37.37 -15.83 25.81
CA LYS A 578 36.39 -16.80 26.32
C LYS A 578 35.54 -16.22 27.44
N ARG A 579 36.14 -15.46 28.37
CA ARG A 579 35.42 -14.76 29.44
C ARG A 579 34.52 -13.64 28.89
N MET A 580 35.02 -12.84 27.96
CA MET A 580 34.22 -11.78 27.31
C MET A 580 33.02 -12.35 26.56
N ARG A 581 33.15 -13.52 25.92
CA ARG A 581 32.02 -14.19 25.26
C ARG A 581 30.94 -14.64 26.25
N GLN A 582 31.29 -14.99 27.49
CA GLN A 582 30.33 -15.42 28.52
C GLN A 582 29.56 -14.26 29.16
N VAL A 583 30.11 -13.05 29.10
CA VAL A 583 29.55 -11.87 29.82
C VAL A 583 29.04 -10.79 28.85
N GLY A 584 29.49 -10.82 27.57
CA GLY A 584 29.17 -9.81 26.59
C GLY A 584 27.85 -10.10 25.88
N SER A 585 26.88 -9.21 25.99
CA SER A 585 25.75 -9.15 25.05
C SER A 585 26.26 -8.73 23.67
N VAL A 586 25.78 -9.41 22.64
CA VAL A 586 26.07 -9.00 21.26
C VAL A 586 25.20 -7.79 20.93
N GLN A 587 25.81 -6.62 20.88
CA GLN A 587 25.11 -5.44 20.36
C GLN A 587 25.16 -5.54 18.82
N VAL A 588 24.01 -5.78 18.23
CA VAL A 588 23.82 -5.67 16.78
C VAL A 588 23.41 -4.22 16.51
N PRO A 589 24.21 -3.45 15.78
CA PRO A 589 23.79 -2.11 15.37
C PRO A 589 22.47 -2.19 14.60
N SER A 590 21.59 -1.24 14.84
CA SER A 590 20.30 -1.13 14.16
C SER A 590 20.41 -1.04 12.64
N GLU A 591 21.50 -0.43 12.16
CA GLU A 591 21.86 -0.34 10.75
C GLU A 591 22.01 -1.74 10.11
N VAL A 592 22.50 -2.72 10.87
CA VAL A 592 22.64 -4.12 10.43
C VAL A 592 21.26 -4.77 10.18
N PHE A 593 20.27 -4.50 11.03
CA PHE A 593 18.91 -4.98 10.77
C PHE A 593 18.34 -4.39 9.48
N MET A 594 18.55 -3.09 9.25
CA MET A 594 18.09 -2.43 8.01
C MET A 594 18.82 -2.96 6.77
N GLU A 595 20.14 -3.21 6.86
CA GLU A 595 20.94 -3.73 5.74
C GLU A 595 20.52 -5.16 5.37
N ILE A 596 20.33 -6.03 6.37
CA ILE A 596 19.90 -7.43 6.14
C ILE A 596 18.51 -7.52 5.54
N LEU A 597 17.60 -6.65 5.98
CA LEU A 597 16.23 -6.61 5.47
C LEU A 597 16.16 -5.99 4.07
N LYS A 598 17.15 -5.14 3.71
CA LYS A 598 17.32 -4.58 2.35
C LYS A 598 18.08 -5.53 1.40
N THR A 599 19.02 -6.33 1.91
CA THR A 599 19.85 -7.25 1.09
C THR A 599 19.11 -8.51 0.61
N ASN A 600 17.87 -8.71 1.02
CA ASN A 600 16.97 -9.66 0.36
C ASN A 600 16.53 -9.18 -1.05
N LYS A 601 17.15 -8.13 -1.58
CA LYS A 601 16.84 -7.51 -2.89
C LYS A 601 17.74 -7.98 -4.05
N ASP A 602 18.64 -8.96 -3.84
CA ASP A 602 19.48 -9.52 -4.91
C ASP A 602 19.23 -11.02 -5.13
#